data_3ec37a75c18b584f2863f16a22e08be7
#
_entry.id   3ec37a75c18b584f2863f16a22e08be7
#
_cell.length_a   1.000
_cell.length_b   1.000
_cell.length_c   1.000
_cell.angle_alpha   90.00
_cell.angle_beta   90.00
_cell.angle_gamma   90.00
#
_symmetry.space_group_name_H-M   'P 1'
#
loop_
_entity.id
_entity.type
_entity.pdbx_description
1 polymer ?
#
loop_
_entity_poly.entity_id
_entity_poly.type
_entity_poly.pdbx_seq_one_letter_code
_entity_poly.pdbx_strand_id
1 'polypeptide(L)'
;MALPASRSYITHMDLQTAFDSLASVIRSIPRSELLIAAVGAMLAGWIGAALVRRRVAFGRALNLLSSLALGAILVTVVLQLSRFDPRLDIAVPQLGLPEQTVAGGETRVPLAPDGHYWVRARINGERANFLIDTGATISAVSPAVAAAAGLEPRRGGIPVQIKTANGAMTAQIASAERIAFGNIAANGIDVVIAPGLGETNIIGMNLLSRLEGWRVEKGVLILTPQPAT
;
A
#
# COMPACT_ATOMS: atom_id res chain seq x y z
N MET A 1 -30.46 12.20 39.26
CA MET A 1 -31.21 11.53 38.18
C MET A 1 -30.49 11.87 36.89
N ALA A 2 -29.53 11.03 36.49
CA ALA A 2 -28.66 11.23 35.35
C ALA A 2 -29.07 10.24 34.25
N LEU A 3 -29.38 10.76 33.03
CA LEU A 3 -29.73 9.98 31.87
C LEU A 3 -28.43 9.54 31.13
N PRO A 4 -28.39 8.32 30.55
CA PRO A 4 -27.17 7.76 29.99
C PRO A 4 -26.91 8.28 28.58
N ALA A 5 -25.68 8.73 28.35
CA ALA A 5 -25.11 9.04 27.03
C ALA A 5 -24.64 7.74 26.34
N SER A 6 -25.57 7.00 25.69
CA SER A 6 -25.21 5.71 25.04
C SER A 6 -25.68 5.53 23.60
N ARG A 7 -25.93 6.63 22.86
CA ARG A 7 -26.49 6.50 21.48
C ARG A 7 -25.51 6.82 20.32
N SER A 8 -24.31 7.34 20.60
CA SER A 8 -23.37 7.75 19.54
C SER A 8 -22.31 6.71 19.17
N TYR A 9 -22.02 5.73 20.01
CA TYR A 9 -20.95 4.76 19.78
C TYR A 9 -21.34 3.58 18.86
N ILE A 10 -22.62 3.27 18.78
CA ILE A 10 -23.10 2.11 17.99
C ILE A 10 -23.08 2.41 16.49
N THR A 11 -23.35 3.63 16.06
CA THR A 11 -23.42 3.99 14.64
C THR A 11 -22.05 4.05 13.94
N HIS A 12 -20.98 4.37 14.67
CA HIS A 12 -19.62 4.41 14.10
C HIS A 12 -19.00 3.01 13.95
N MET A 13 -19.32 2.09 14.85
CA MET A 13 -18.81 0.72 14.81
C MET A 13 -19.46 -0.09 13.68
N ASP A 14 -20.74 0.13 13.38
CA ASP A 14 -21.45 -0.54 12.29
C ASP A 14 -20.98 -0.07 10.91
N LEU A 15 -20.64 1.19 10.75
CA LEU A 15 -20.11 1.73 9.50
C LEU A 15 -18.70 1.21 9.21
N GLN A 16 -17.82 1.16 10.19
CA GLN A 16 -16.47 0.61 10.02
C GLN A 16 -16.50 -0.88 9.67
N THR A 17 -17.33 -1.66 10.35
CA THR A 17 -17.48 -3.09 10.06
C THR A 17 -18.07 -3.33 8.65
N ALA A 18 -18.99 -2.50 8.20
CA ALA A 18 -19.53 -2.55 6.84
C ALA A 18 -18.46 -2.18 5.78
N PHE A 19 -17.65 -1.14 6.06
CA PHE A 19 -16.52 -0.76 5.20
C PHE A 19 -15.45 -1.85 5.12
N ASP A 20 -15.08 -2.48 6.24
CA ASP A 20 -14.11 -3.56 6.27
C ASP A 20 -14.61 -4.80 5.52
N SER A 21 -15.90 -5.10 5.63
CA SER A 21 -16.54 -6.19 4.90
C SER A 21 -16.54 -5.93 3.38
N LEU A 22 -16.92 -4.72 2.95
CA LEU A 22 -16.85 -4.31 1.54
C LEU A 22 -15.41 -4.33 1.00
N ALA A 23 -14.46 -3.82 1.79
CA ALA A 23 -13.06 -3.83 1.44
C ALA A 23 -12.49 -5.26 1.30
N SER A 24 -12.95 -6.21 2.13
CA SER A 24 -12.56 -7.61 2.03
C SER A 24 -13.10 -8.28 0.78
N VAL A 25 -14.35 -8.01 0.41
CA VAL A 25 -14.98 -8.52 -0.82
C VAL A 25 -14.28 -7.96 -2.06
N ILE A 26 -14.02 -6.64 -2.10
CA ILE A 26 -13.29 -6.01 -3.23
C ILE A 26 -11.88 -6.61 -3.35
N ARG A 27 -11.26 -7.01 -2.24
CA ARG A 27 -9.93 -7.65 -2.19
C ARG A 27 -9.91 -9.06 -2.75
N SER A 28 -10.99 -9.81 -2.61
CA SER A 28 -11.06 -11.22 -3.02
C SER A 28 -11.36 -11.44 -4.50
N ILE A 29 -11.74 -10.39 -5.26
CA ILE A 29 -12.11 -10.54 -6.67
C ILE A 29 -10.84 -10.58 -7.55
N PRO A 30 -10.56 -11.71 -8.25
CA PRO A 30 -9.44 -11.81 -9.17
C PRO A 30 -9.61 -10.87 -10.37
N ARG A 31 -8.49 -10.31 -10.86
CA ARG A 31 -8.49 -9.40 -12.02
C ARG A 31 -9.08 -10.03 -13.28
N SER A 32 -8.91 -11.35 -13.45
CA SER A 32 -9.49 -12.09 -14.57
C SER A 32 -11.02 -12.09 -14.54
N GLU A 33 -11.63 -12.20 -13.37
CA GLU A 33 -13.08 -12.16 -13.21
C GLU A 33 -13.65 -10.77 -13.49
N LEU A 34 -12.95 -9.71 -13.08
CA LEU A 34 -13.31 -8.33 -13.40
C LEU A 34 -13.27 -8.06 -14.91
N LEU A 35 -12.29 -8.63 -15.63
CA LEU A 35 -12.19 -8.52 -17.08
C LEU A 35 -13.37 -9.25 -17.76
N ILE A 36 -13.69 -10.47 -17.34
CA ILE A 36 -14.82 -11.24 -17.88
C ILE A 36 -16.13 -10.49 -17.61
N ALA A 37 -16.33 -9.97 -16.41
CA ALA A 37 -17.49 -9.18 -16.04
C ALA A 37 -17.62 -7.90 -16.88
N ALA A 38 -16.50 -7.20 -17.13
CA ALA A 38 -16.47 -5.99 -17.97
C ALA A 38 -16.86 -6.30 -19.42
N VAL A 39 -16.33 -7.37 -20.01
CA VAL A 39 -16.69 -7.82 -21.37
C VAL A 39 -18.17 -8.19 -21.42
N GLY A 40 -18.68 -8.93 -20.44
CA GLY A 40 -20.10 -9.28 -20.34
C GLY A 40 -20.99 -8.04 -20.24
N ALA A 41 -20.62 -7.08 -19.41
CA ALA A 41 -21.35 -5.82 -19.29
C ALA A 41 -21.32 -4.99 -20.58
N MET A 42 -20.19 -4.92 -21.29
CA MET A 42 -20.12 -4.27 -22.61
C MET A 42 -21.05 -4.91 -23.64
N LEU A 43 -21.06 -6.24 -23.72
CA LEU A 43 -21.93 -6.97 -24.62
C LEU A 43 -23.41 -6.74 -24.28
N ALA A 44 -23.77 -6.76 -22.98
CA ALA A 44 -25.13 -6.46 -22.52
C ALA A 44 -25.55 -5.03 -22.87
N GLY A 45 -24.66 -4.06 -22.73
CA GLY A 45 -24.88 -2.67 -23.13
C GLY A 45 -25.11 -2.51 -24.63
N TRP A 46 -24.31 -3.21 -25.45
CA TRP A 46 -24.48 -3.20 -26.90
C TRP A 46 -25.82 -3.81 -27.34
N ILE A 47 -26.20 -4.95 -26.74
CA ILE A 47 -27.51 -5.56 -26.95
C ILE A 47 -28.62 -4.61 -26.47
N GLY A 48 -28.50 -4.02 -25.29
CA GLY A 48 -29.45 -3.05 -24.75
C GLY A 48 -29.65 -1.86 -25.70
N ALA A 49 -28.57 -1.28 -26.23
CA ALA A 49 -28.63 -0.19 -27.21
C ALA A 49 -29.32 -0.62 -28.53
N ALA A 50 -29.08 -1.86 -28.98
CA ALA A 50 -29.77 -2.41 -30.16
C ALA A 50 -31.28 -2.58 -29.94
N LEU A 51 -31.70 -3.07 -28.75
CA LEU A 51 -33.07 -3.19 -28.33
C LEU A 51 -33.79 -1.85 -28.19
N VAL A 52 -33.12 -0.84 -27.68
CA VAL A 52 -33.64 0.55 -27.61
C VAL A 52 -33.93 1.08 -28.99
N ARG A 53 -33.05 0.84 -29.98
CA ARG A 53 -33.28 1.22 -31.39
C ARG A 53 -34.51 0.54 -31.98
N ARG A 54 -34.80 -0.69 -31.53
CA ARG A 54 -36.00 -1.43 -31.89
C ARG A 54 -37.26 -1.09 -31.07
N ARG A 55 -37.20 -0.03 -30.25
CA ARG A 55 -38.28 0.45 -29.36
C ARG A 55 -38.79 -0.60 -28.34
N VAL A 56 -37.93 -1.54 -27.95
CA VAL A 56 -38.27 -2.53 -26.91
C VAL A 56 -38.02 -1.90 -25.55
N ALA A 57 -39.03 -1.85 -24.68
CA ALA A 57 -38.96 -1.21 -23.36
C ALA A 57 -37.84 -1.77 -22.47
N PHE A 58 -37.60 -3.08 -22.54
CA PHE A 58 -36.55 -3.79 -21.81
C PHE A 58 -35.13 -3.32 -22.17
N GLY A 59 -34.92 -2.81 -23.39
CA GLY A 59 -33.61 -2.31 -23.81
C GLY A 59 -33.05 -1.17 -22.95
N ARG A 60 -33.92 -0.27 -22.45
CA ARG A 60 -33.52 0.82 -21.58
C ARG A 60 -33.01 0.32 -20.23
N ALA A 61 -33.73 -0.64 -19.62
CA ALA A 61 -33.32 -1.23 -18.35
C ALA A 61 -31.97 -1.96 -18.46
N LEU A 62 -31.82 -2.76 -19.54
CA LEU A 62 -30.58 -3.49 -19.80
C LEU A 62 -29.38 -2.55 -20.00
N ASN A 63 -29.56 -1.47 -20.74
CA ASN A 63 -28.51 -0.48 -20.97
C ASN A 63 -28.12 0.27 -19.67
N LEU A 64 -29.12 0.61 -18.84
CA LEU A 64 -28.86 1.24 -17.54
C LEU A 64 -28.09 0.31 -16.61
N LEU A 65 -28.51 -0.96 -16.48
CA LEU A 65 -27.85 -1.96 -15.66
C LEU A 65 -26.41 -2.22 -16.13
N SER A 66 -26.18 -2.30 -17.42
CA SER A 66 -24.85 -2.42 -18.02
C SER A 66 -23.96 -1.23 -17.67
N SER A 67 -24.47 -0.01 -17.78
CA SER A 67 -23.70 1.21 -17.44
C SER A 67 -23.35 1.27 -15.96
N LEU A 68 -24.30 0.88 -15.08
CA LEU A 68 -24.03 0.81 -13.64
C LEU A 68 -22.99 -0.27 -13.29
N ALA A 69 -23.07 -1.44 -13.96
CA ALA A 69 -22.09 -2.51 -13.77
C ALA A 69 -20.68 -2.08 -14.22
N LEU A 70 -20.56 -1.44 -15.38
CA LEU A 70 -19.28 -0.90 -15.85
C LEU A 70 -18.72 0.19 -14.92
N GLY A 71 -19.57 1.07 -14.39
CA GLY A 71 -19.18 2.06 -13.40
C GLY A 71 -18.65 1.41 -12.12
N ALA A 72 -19.34 0.40 -11.60
CA ALA A 72 -18.92 -0.36 -10.41
C ALA A 72 -17.58 -1.10 -10.65
N ILE A 73 -17.41 -1.72 -11.82
CA ILE A 73 -16.16 -2.38 -12.20
C ILE A 73 -15.03 -1.35 -12.29
N LEU A 74 -15.27 -0.19 -12.92
CA LEU A 74 -14.28 0.88 -13.00
C LEU A 74 -13.85 1.36 -11.63
N VAL A 75 -14.80 1.62 -10.73
CA VAL A 75 -14.51 2.01 -9.34
C VAL A 75 -13.69 0.93 -8.65
N THR A 76 -14.06 -0.34 -8.79
CA THR A 76 -13.32 -1.48 -8.20
C THR A 76 -11.88 -1.55 -8.73
N VAL A 77 -11.70 -1.39 -10.04
CA VAL A 77 -10.36 -1.38 -10.67
C VAL A 77 -9.54 -0.18 -10.20
N VAL A 78 -10.13 1.02 -10.14
CA VAL A 78 -9.45 2.22 -9.63
C VAL A 78 -9.05 2.02 -8.17
N LEU A 79 -9.93 1.49 -7.32
CA LEU A 79 -9.61 1.18 -5.93
C LEU A 79 -8.55 0.08 -5.79
N GLN A 80 -8.47 -0.87 -6.72
CA GLN A 80 -7.40 -1.87 -6.76
C GLN A 80 -6.07 -1.30 -7.26
N LEU A 81 -6.09 -0.35 -8.20
CA LEU A 81 -4.91 0.33 -8.73
C LEU A 81 -4.36 1.37 -7.76
N SER A 82 -5.22 2.09 -7.03
CA SER A 82 -4.82 3.11 -6.04
C SER A 82 -3.96 2.53 -4.90
N ARG A 83 -3.94 1.21 -4.75
CA ARG A 83 -3.07 0.51 -3.79
C ARG A 83 -1.58 0.62 -4.12
N PHE A 84 -1.26 0.92 -5.38
CA PHE A 84 0.12 0.99 -5.87
C PHE A 84 0.60 2.44 -6.00
N ASP A 85 -0.28 3.43 -5.87
CA ASP A 85 0.06 4.84 -5.98
C ASP A 85 -0.08 5.53 -4.61
N PRO A 86 1.05 5.87 -3.93
CA PRO A 86 1.04 6.57 -2.64
C PRO A 86 0.30 7.90 -2.65
N ARG A 87 0.13 8.53 -3.83
CA ARG A 87 -0.61 9.79 -3.98
C ARG A 87 -2.11 9.60 -3.83
N LEU A 88 -2.63 8.42 -4.13
CA LEU A 88 -4.03 8.06 -4.00
C LEU A 88 -4.40 7.53 -2.60
N ASP A 89 -3.40 7.13 -1.81
CA ASP A 89 -3.56 6.66 -0.42
C ASP A 89 -4.08 7.78 0.53
N ILE A 90 -3.97 9.04 0.11
CA ILE A 90 -4.52 10.21 0.83
C ILE A 90 -6.06 10.21 0.81
N ALA A 91 -6.68 9.64 -0.23
CA ALA A 91 -8.13 9.65 -0.40
C ALA A 91 -8.83 8.46 0.28
N VAL A 92 -8.13 7.31 0.44
CA VAL A 92 -8.68 6.09 1.05
C VAL A 92 -7.60 5.35 1.85
N PRO A 93 -7.19 5.87 3.02
CA PRO A 93 -6.01 5.38 3.76
C PRO A 93 -6.08 3.91 4.22
N GLN A 94 -7.26 3.29 4.22
CA GLN A 94 -7.49 1.97 4.82
C GLN A 94 -7.68 0.83 3.80
N LEU A 95 -7.79 1.13 2.51
CA LEU A 95 -7.96 0.12 1.46
C LEU A 95 -6.64 -0.44 0.89
N GLY A 96 -5.49 0.13 1.32
CA GLY A 96 -4.18 -0.16 0.77
C GLY A 96 -3.48 -1.37 1.38
N LEU A 97 -2.48 -1.11 2.17
CA LEU A 97 -1.59 -2.12 2.74
C LEU A 97 -2.13 -2.65 4.08
N PRO A 98 -1.96 -3.95 4.37
CA PRO A 98 -2.30 -4.50 5.69
C PRO A 98 -1.59 -3.71 6.78
N GLU A 99 -2.29 -3.45 7.88
CA GLU A 99 -1.71 -2.69 8.98
C GLU A 99 -0.74 -3.56 9.78
N GLN A 100 0.46 -3.02 10.01
CA GLN A 100 1.41 -3.62 10.93
C GLN A 100 0.93 -3.44 12.37
N THR A 101 1.13 -4.45 13.19
CA THR A 101 0.77 -4.44 14.62
C THR A 101 1.99 -4.67 15.49
N VAL A 102 1.92 -4.22 16.76
CA VAL A 102 2.95 -4.50 17.76
C VAL A 102 2.33 -5.42 18.81
N ALA A 103 2.91 -6.60 18.96
CA ALA A 103 2.46 -7.58 19.95
C ALA A 103 3.63 -8.36 20.52
N GLY A 104 3.68 -8.54 21.85
CA GLY A 104 4.74 -9.29 22.51
C GLY A 104 6.14 -8.71 22.34
N GLY A 105 6.25 -7.38 22.16
CA GLY A 105 7.56 -6.73 21.90
C GLY A 105 8.05 -6.85 20.45
N GLU A 106 7.26 -7.42 19.55
CA GLU A 106 7.59 -7.63 18.14
C GLU A 106 6.69 -6.77 17.23
N THR A 107 7.24 -6.31 16.12
CA THR A 107 6.45 -5.72 15.02
C THR A 107 6.06 -6.83 14.05
N ARG A 108 4.76 -6.96 13.80
CA ARG A 108 4.16 -8.00 12.94
C ARG A 108 3.59 -7.35 11.69
N VAL A 109 4.04 -7.81 10.53
CA VAL A 109 3.69 -7.27 9.21
C VAL A 109 3.01 -8.37 8.39
N PRO A 110 1.71 -8.29 8.14
CA PRO A 110 1.02 -9.27 7.31
C PRO A 110 1.49 -9.19 5.85
N LEU A 111 1.45 -10.33 5.15
CA LEU A 111 1.72 -10.39 3.71
C LEU A 111 0.65 -9.58 2.97
N ALA A 112 1.10 -8.66 2.13
CA ALA A 112 0.19 -7.87 1.29
C ALA A 112 -0.28 -8.67 0.06
N PRO A 113 -1.39 -8.26 -0.59
CA PRO A 113 -1.92 -8.95 -1.76
C PRO A 113 -0.99 -9.01 -2.98
N ASP A 114 0.03 -8.15 -3.02
CA ASP A 114 1.09 -8.14 -4.04
C ASP A 114 2.21 -9.16 -3.76
N GLY A 115 2.12 -9.90 -2.66
CA GLY A 115 3.10 -10.89 -2.25
C GLY A 115 4.31 -10.32 -1.50
N HIS A 116 4.25 -9.07 -1.07
CA HIS A 116 5.34 -8.40 -0.37
C HIS A 116 4.95 -7.98 1.06
N TYR A 117 5.95 -7.65 1.86
CA TYR A 117 5.79 -7.11 3.20
C TYR A 117 6.03 -5.61 3.19
N TRP A 118 5.02 -4.85 3.58
CA TRP A 118 5.07 -3.40 3.62
C TRP A 118 4.93 -2.87 5.03
N VAL A 119 5.73 -1.87 5.38
CA VAL A 119 5.62 -1.16 6.64
C VAL A 119 5.37 0.32 6.41
N ARG A 120 4.54 0.89 7.26
CA ARG A 120 4.40 2.35 7.38
C ARG A 120 5.47 2.83 8.34
N ALA A 121 6.47 3.52 7.83
CA ALA A 121 7.58 4.03 8.62
C ALA A 121 7.62 5.57 8.61
N ARG A 122 8.35 6.10 9.58
CA ARG A 122 8.76 7.51 9.58
C ARG A 122 10.25 7.57 9.34
N ILE A 123 10.66 8.37 8.38
CA ILE A 123 12.06 8.70 8.13
C ILE A 123 12.26 10.19 8.43
N ASN A 124 13.09 10.53 9.38
CA ASN A 124 13.27 11.91 9.91
C ASN A 124 11.93 12.61 10.24
N GLY A 125 10.93 11.85 10.71
CA GLY A 125 9.58 12.35 11.02
C GLY A 125 8.58 12.27 9.86
N GLU A 126 9.03 12.20 8.61
CA GLU A 126 8.17 12.08 7.42
C GLU A 126 7.62 10.65 7.29
N ARG A 127 6.34 10.52 6.96
CA ARG A 127 5.65 9.23 6.80
C ARG A 127 5.79 8.73 5.38
N ALA A 128 6.20 7.47 5.24
CA ALA A 128 6.23 6.80 3.95
C ALA A 128 6.00 5.29 4.11
N ASN A 129 5.55 4.65 3.02
CA ASN A 129 5.46 3.21 2.93
C ASN A 129 6.77 2.64 2.43
N PHE A 130 7.25 1.61 3.09
CA PHE A 130 8.49 0.93 2.77
C PHE A 130 8.25 -0.56 2.51
N LEU A 131 8.80 -1.05 1.43
CA LEU A 131 8.93 -2.47 1.13
C LEU A 131 10.05 -3.07 1.99
N ILE A 132 9.80 -4.16 2.67
CA ILE A 132 10.87 -4.96 3.31
C ILE A 132 11.49 -5.86 2.25
N ASP A 133 12.77 -5.63 1.95
CA ASP A 133 13.49 -6.38 0.92
C ASP A 133 14.83 -6.91 1.45
N THR A 134 14.86 -8.21 1.75
CA THR A 134 16.07 -8.90 2.21
C THR A 134 17.11 -9.08 1.09
N GLY A 135 16.72 -8.88 -0.16
CA GLY A 135 17.63 -8.88 -1.32
C GLY A 135 18.36 -7.55 -1.51
N ALA A 136 17.86 -6.47 -0.90
CA ALA A 136 18.51 -5.17 -0.95
C ALA A 136 19.57 -5.03 0.15
N THR A 137 20.81 -4.75 -0.22
CA THR A 137 21.92 -4.56 0.75
C THR A 137 21.74 -3.27 1.54
N ILE A 138 21.23 -2.21 0.90
CA ILE A 138 21.06 -0.88 1.47
C ILE A 138 19.62 -0.41 1.27
N SER A 139 19.10 0.28 2.28
CA SER A 139 17.77 0.91 2.21
C SER A 139 17.75 2.02 1.16
N ALA A 140 16.62 2.20 0.50
CA ALA A 140 16.47 3.18 -0.57
C ALA A 140 15.19 3.99 -0.38
N VAL A 141 15.24 5.25 -0.81
CA VAL A 141 14.09 6.15 -0.79
C VAL A 141 13.91 6.81 -2.15
N SER A 142 12.67 7.12 -2.48
CA SER A 142 12.33 7.92 -3.65
C SER A 142 12.83 9.36 -3.47
N PRO A 143 13.07 10.12 -4.55
CA PRO A 143 13.41 11.53 -4.47
C PRO A 143 12.35 12.37 -3.74
N ALA A 144 11.08 12.02 -3.89
CA ALA A 144 9.98 12.71 -3.21
C ALA A 144 10.07 12.56 -1.68
N VAL A 145 10.28 11.32 -1.20
CA VAL A 145 10.44 11.05 0.24
C VAL A 145 11.74 11.66 0.76
N ALA A 146 12.82 11.60 -0.02
CA ALA A 146 14.08 12.23 0.36
C ALA A 146 13.93 13.74 0.58
N ALA A 147 13.27 14.43 -0.34
CA ALA A 147 13.02 15.87 -0.23
C ALA A 147 12.11 16.21 0.97
N ALA A 148 11.01 15.46 1.16
CA ALA A 148 10.09 15.67 2.28
C ALA A 148 10.74 15.41 3.65
N ALA A 149 11.61 14.40 3.72
CA ALA A 149 12.35 14.03 4.93
C ALA A 149 13.63 14.86 5.17
N GLY A 150 13.93 15.84 4.32
CA GLY A 150 15.13 16.67 4.43
C GLY A 150 16.43 15.89 4.28
N LEU A 151 16.42 14.80 3.50
CA LEU A 151 17.62 14.00 3.24
C LEU A 151 18.47 14.66 2.17
N GLU A 152 19.65 15.10 2.56
CA GLU A 152 20.62 15.66 1.62
C GLU A 152 21.68 14.60 1.25
N PRO A 153 22.06 14.51 -0.05
CA PRO A 153 23.20 13.71 -0.45
C PRO A 153 24.46 14.11 0.34
N ARG A 154 25.27 13.14 0.71
CA ARG A 154 26.54 13.40 1.40
C ARG A 154 27.38 14.35 0.56
N ARG A 155 27.80 15.48 1.18
CA ARG A 155 28.68 16.46 0.52
C ARG A 155 29.98 15.80 0.10
N GLY A 156 30.33 15.93 -1.19
CA GLY A 156 31.52 15.28 -1.74
C GLY A 156 31.39 13.77 -1.95
N GLY A 157 30.18 13.20 -1.72
CA GLY A 157 29.92 11.78 -1.99
C GLY A 157 29.94 11.47 -3.47
N ILE A 158 30.68 10.42 -3.85
CA ILE A 158 30.69 9.92 -5.22
C ILE A 158 29.36 9.20 -5.43
N PRO A 159 28.63 9.47 -6.52
CA PRO A 159 27.43 8.72 -6.88
C PRO A 159 27.77 7.23 -6.98
N VAL A 160 26.97 6.37 -6.37
CA VAL A 160 27.15 4.93 -6.37
C VAL A 160 26.29 4.28 -7.46
N GLN A 161 26.86 3.31 -8.14
CA GLN A 161 26.07 2.45 -9.01
C GLN A 161 25.43 1.33 -8.18
N ILE A 162 24.11 1.28 -8.20
CA ILE A 162 23.36 0.18 -7.61
C ILE A 162 22.78 -0.70 -8.72
N LYS A 163 22.84 -2.01 -8.52
CA LYS A 163 22.17 -2.99 -9.38
C LYS A 163 20.77 -3.23 -8.83
N THR A 164 19.77 -3.06 -9.66
CA THR A 164 18.38 -3.37 -9.34
C THR A 164 17.86 -4.43 -10.32
N ALA A 165 16.68 -4.98 -10.04
CA ALA A 165 16.00 -5.89 -10.98
C ALA A 165 15.78 -5.24 -12.37
N ASN A 166 15.68 -3.90 -12.42
CA ASN A 166 15.47 -3.12 -13.65
C ASN A 166 16.78 -2.65 -14.31
N GLY A 167 17.95 -3.12 -13.82
CA GLY A 167 19.26 -2.75 -14.33
C GLY A 167 20.09 -1.91 -13.38
N ALA A 168 21.26 -1.46 -13.84
CA ALA A 168 22.14 -0.61 -13.07
C ALA A 168 21.68 0.85 -13.13
N MET A 169 21.72 1.53 -11.99
CA MET A 169 21.36 2.94 -11.88
C MET A 169 22.34 3.68 -10.98
N THR A 170 22.48 4.97 -11.22
CA THR A 170 23.26 5.86 -10.37
C THR A 170 22.37 6.41 -9.26
N ALA A 171 22.84 6.32 -8.02
CA ALA A 171 22.13 6.81 -6.85
C ALA A 171 23.09 7.60 -5.94
N GLN A 172 22.53 8.44 -5.10
CA GLN A 172 23.29 9.24 -4.13
C GLN A 172 23.05 8.70 -2.72
N ILE A 173 24.08 8.61 -1.91
CA ILE A 173 23.97 8.20 -0.52
C ILE A 173 23.62 9.40 0.33
N ALA A 174 22.61 9.23 1.19
CA ALA A 174 22.25 10.15 2.26
C ALA A 174 22.26 9.40 3.61
N SER A 175 22.23 10.10 4.71
CA SER A 175 22.09 9.51 6.04
C SER A 175 20.78 9.95 6.65
N ALA A 176 19.91 8.99 6.97
CA ALA A 176 18.71 9.24 7.73
C ALA A 176 19.06 9.29 9.22
N GLU A 177 18.68 10.36 9.91
CA GLU A 177 18.89 10.49 11.35
C GLU A 177 18.14 9.41 12.10
N ARG A 178 16.89 9.15 11.68
CA ARG A 178 16.03 8.16 12.31
C ARG A 178 15.03 7.54 11.32
N ILE A 179 14.94 6.22 11.35
CA ILE A 179 13.86 5.46 10.73
C ILE A 179 13.12 4.71 11.85
N ALA A 180 11.78 4.84 11.92
CA ALA A 180 10.99 4.21 12.96
C ALA A 180 9.67 3.64 12.42
N PHE A 181 9.32 2.44 12.83
CA PHE A 181 8.05 1.77 12.52
C PHE A 181 7.72 0.71 13.58
N GLY A 182 6.44 0.57 13.90
CA GLY A 182 6.02 -0.29 15.01
C GLY A 182 6.75 0.09 16.32
N ASN A 183 7.43 -0.88 16.93
CA ASN A 183 8.30 -0.70 18.08
C ASN A 183 9.80 -0.69 17.72
N ILE A 184 10.13 -0.57 16.44
CA ILE A 184 11.49 -0.53 15.93
C ILE A 184 11.88 0.92 15.66
N ALA A 185 13.07 1.32 16.10
CA ALA A 185 13.69 2.58 15.77
C ALA A 185 15.18 2.37 15.51
N ALA A 186 15.68 2.88 14.40
CA ALA A 186 17.08 2.83 14.02
C ALA A 186 17.58 4.24 13.70
N ASN A 187 18.73 4.59 14.25
CA ASN A 187 19.36 5.91 14.05
C ASN A 187 20.58 5.78 13.15
N GLY A 188 20.90 6.82 12.41
CA GLY A 188 22.08 6.89 11.56
C GLY A 188 22.10 5.80 10.50
N ILE A 189 21.01 5.68 9.74
CA ILE A 189 20.89 4.69 8.66
C ILE A 189 21.27 5.34 7.34
N ASP A 190 22.25 4.74 6.67
CA ASP A 190 22.56 5.12 5.31
C ASP A 190 21.45 4.66 4.37
N VAL A 191 21.00 5.57 3.53
CA VAL A 191 19.99 5.31 2.50
C VAL A 191 20.48 5.80 1.15
N VAL A 192 20.04 5.17 0.09
CA VAL A 192 20.28 5.68 -1.27
C VAL A 192 19.03 6.42 -1.75
N ILE A 193 19.24 7.60 -2.32
CA ILE A 193 18.20 8.32 -3.05
C ILE A 193 18.20 7.77 -4.47
N ALA A 194 17.14 7.05 -4.84
CA ALA A 194 17.11 6.19 -6.02
C ALA A 194 15.97 6.58 -6.99
N PRO A 195 16.20 7.50 -7.94
CA PRO A 195 15.17 7.95 -8.88
C PRO A 195 14.53 6.82 -9.70
N GLY A 196 15.30 5.78 -10.03
CA GLY A 196 14.81 4.67 -10.85
C GLY A 196 13.91 3.66 -10.13
N LEU A 197 13.70 3.80 -8.81
CA LEU A 197 12.71 3.03 -8.07
C LEU A 197 11.30 3.66 -8.13
N GLY A 198 11.14 4.77 -8.86
CA GLY A 198 9.90 5.53 -8.87
C GLY A 198 9.54 6.04 -7.48
N GLU A 199 8.39 5.66 -6.98
CA GLU A 199 7.91 6.05 -5.64
C GLU A 199 8.14 4.97 -4.57
N THR A 200 8.74 3.83 -4.94
CA THR A 200 8.99 2.73 -3.99
C THR A 200 10.13 3.09 -3.05
N ASN A 201 9.89 2.94 -1.75
CA ASN A 201 10.93 3.03 -0.73
C ASN A 201 11.21 1.63 -0.20
N ILE A 202 12.45 1.35 0.16
CA ILE A 202 12.91 0.01 0.52
C ILE A 202 13.65 0.05 1.86
N ILE A 203 13.30 -0.86 2.77
CA ILE A 203 14.11 -1.21 3.92
C ILE A 203 14.95 -2.43 3.55
N GLY A 204 16.26 -2.23 3.48
CA GLY A 204 17.23 -3.25 3.13
C GLY A 204 17.94 -3.85 4.34
N MET A 205 18.91 -4.73 4.04
CA MET A 205 19.66 -5.47 5.06
C MET A 205 20.48 -4.59 6.00
N ASN A 206 20.88 -3.39 5.59
CA ASN A 206 21.60 -2.47 6.46
C ASN A 206 20.79 -1.98 7.68
N LEU A 207 19.44 -2.04 7.60
CA LEU A 207 18.58 -1.82 8.75
C LEU A 207 18.16 -3.16 9.37
N LEU A 208 17.77 -4.15 8.57
CA LEU A 208 17.27 -5.43 9.07
C LEU A 208 18.31 -6.19 9.90
N SER A 209 19.61 -6.10 9.56
CA SER A 209 20.69 -6.68 10.34
C SER A 209 20.96 -6.02 11.70
N ARG A 210 20.34 -4.87 11.98
CA ARG A 210 20.38 -4.23 13.29
C ARG A 210 19.28 -4.69 14.24
N LEU A 211 18.37 -5.53 13.76
CA LEU A 211 17.37 -6.18 14.60
C LEU A 211 17.98 -7.37 15.35
N GLU A 212 17.39 -7.78 16.45
CA GLU A 212 17.73 -9.03 17.10
C GLU A 212 17.46 -10.22 16.18
N GLY A 213 16.38 -10.14 15.42
CA GLY A 213 16.02 -11.12 14.41
C GLY A 213 14.77 -10.78 13.65
N TRP A 214 14.55 -11.53 12.60
CA TRP A 214 13.30 -11.52 11.85
C TRP A 214 12.98 -12.93 11.33
N ARG A 215 11.69 -13.22 11.21
CA ARG A 215 11.18 -14.50 10.72
C ARG A 215 9.83 -14.35 10.06
N VAL A 216 9.47 -15.32 9.23
CA VAL A 216 8.14 -15.39 8.61
C VAL A 216 7.39 -16.58 9.18
N GLU A 217 6.21 -16.35 9.72
CA GLU A 217 5.33 -17.39 10.25
C GLU A 217 3.91 -17.20 9.71
N LYS A 218 3.38 -18.21 9.02
CA LYS A 218 1.99 -18.22 8.49
C LYS A 218 1.63 -16.97 7.68
N GLY A 219 2.55 -16.48 6.84
CA GLY A 219 2.32 -15.29 6.02
C GLY A 219 2.46 -13.96 6.77
N VAL A 220 3.00 -13.96 7.99
CA VAL A 220 3.30 -12.75 8.76
C VAL A 220 4.81 -12.65 8.94
N LEU A 221 5.39 -11.53 8.54
CA LEU A 221 6.78 -11.19 8.86
C LEU A 221 6.81 -10.61 10.28
N ILE A 222 7.63 -11.20 11.12
CA ILE A 222 7.81 -10.83 12.52
C ILE A 222 9.21 -10.26 12.68
N LEU A 223 9.29 -9.04 13.20
CA LEU A 223 10.53 -8.29 13.39
C LEU A 223 10.75 -8.06 14.88
N THR A 224 11.88 -8.50 15.39
CA THR A 224 12.26 -8.40 16.82
C THR A 224 13.30 -7.30 16.96
N PRO A 225 13.00 -6.19 17.67
CA PRO A 225 13.99 -5.13 17.91
C PRO A 225 15.13 -5.61 18.82
N GLN A 226 16.30 -5.00 18.69
CA GLN A 226 17.36 -5.17 19.69
C GLN A 226 16.85 -4.73 21.09
N PRO A 227 17.18 -5.46 22.15
CA PRO A 227 16.90 -5.00 23.50
C PRO A 227 17.47 -3.61 23.74
N ALA A 228 16.72 -2.75 24.45
CA ALA A 228 17.27 -1.47 24.90
C ALA A 228 18.43 -1.73 25.87
N THR A 229 19.64 -1.36 25.48
CA THR A 229 20.83 -1.38 26.34
C THR A 229 20.83 -0.18 27.27
#